data_18a56d14affa91600e9b5885d901f766
#
_entry.id   18a56d14affa91600e9b5885d901f766
#
_cell.length_a   1.000
_cell.length_b   1.000
_cell.length_c   1.000
_cell.angle_alpha   90.00
_cell.angle_beta   90.00
_cell.angle_gamma   90.00
#
_symmetry.space_group_name_H-M   'P 1'
#
loop_
_entity.id
_entity.type
_entity.pdbx_description
1 polymer ?
#
loop_
_entity_poly.entity_id
_entity_poly.type
_entity_poly.pdbx_seq_one_letter_code
_entity_poly.pdbx_strand_id
1 'polypeptide(L)'
;RYCDEEREKKIVLSARLRDLSRESGRKSVVLLKNEKQALPLSPSCRRIALIGALANSQKDMMGFWANEGVEKEVVTVYEGLKRRFPNVTVNYADGYDLETNDLRLSEARAAANRADVIVVAVGERFNQSGEAKSRADITVNANQQLLVKELKKTGKTVIVLLMGGRPMIFNDMEPHADAILLTWWLGTESGNAIADIIS
;
A
#
# COMPACT_ATOMS: atom_id res chain seq x y z
N ARG A 1 -36.57 14.89 -15.15
CA ARG A 1 -36.32 13.59 -14.53
C ARG A 1 -35.55 13.84 -13.24
N TYR A 2 -36.11 13.50 -12.11
CA TYR A 2 -35.51 13.77 -10.80
C TYR A 2 -34.84 12.49 -10.28
N CYS A 3 -33.73 12.64 -9.53
CA CYS A 3 -33.08 11.54 -8.84
C CYS A 3 -33.78 11.30 -7.49
N ASP A 4 -33.80 10.06 -7.04
CA ASP A 4 -34.25 9.68 -5.70
C ASP A 4 -33.05 9.72 -4.76
N GLU A 5 -32.94 10.72 -3.90
CA GLU A 5 -31.84 10.92 -2.94
C GLU A 5 -31.77 9.79 -1.92
N GLU A 6 -32.88 9.18 -1.54
CA GLU A 6 -32.90 8.05 -0.62
C GLU A 6 -32.34 6.78 -1.27
N ARG A 7 -32.40 6.66 -2.59
CA ARG A 7 -31.78 5.59 -3.33
C ARG A 7 -30.24 5.69 -3.29
N GLU A 8 -29.71 6.90 -3.38
CA GLU A 8 -28.24 7.14 -3.26
C GLU A 8 -27.72 6.58 -1.94
N LYS A 9 -28.33 6.92 -0.82
CA LYS A 9 -27.94 6.45 0.52
C LYS A 9 -27.94 4.92 0.65
N LYS A 10 -28.81 4.23 -0.10
CA LYS A 10 -28.92 2.76 -0.09
C LYS A 10 -27.91 2.07 -1.00
N ILE A 11 -27.45 2.75 -2.06
CA ILE A 11 -26.60 2.14 -3.11
C ILE A 11 -25.14 2.48 -2.88
N VAL A 12 -24.81 3.75 -2.64
CA VAL A 12 -23.43 4.20 -2.45
C VAL A 12 -22.84 3.48 -1.25
N LEU A 13 -21.63 2.91 -1.44
CA LEU A 13 -20.93 2.11 -0.43
C LEU A 13 -21.68 0.89 0.11
N SER A 14 -22.72 0.43 -0.60
CA SER A 14 -23.37 -0.85 -0.26
C SER A 14 -22.36 -2.00 -0.30
N ALA A 15 -22.60 -3.08 0.43
CA ALA A 15 -21.73 -4.27 0.46
C ALA A 15 -21.37 -4.74 -0.95
N ARG A 16 -22.39 -4.83 -1.85
CA ARG A 16 -22.18 -5.20 -3.25
C ARG A 16 -21.18 -4.30 -3.98
N LEU A 17 -21.27 -2.96 -3.79
CA LEU A 17 -20.34 -2.04 -4.47
C LEU A 17 -18.96 -2.07 -3.85
N ARG A 18 -18.84 -2.29 -2.54
CA ARG A 18 -17.56 -2.52 -1.88
C ARG A 18 -16.89 -3.81 -2.38
N ASP A 19 -17.63 -4.90 -2.53
CA ASP A 19 -17.13 -6.16 -3.08
C ASP A 19 -16.64 -5.98 -4.51
N LEU A 20 -17.40 -5.25 -5.35
CA LEU A 20 -16.98 -4.93 -6.71
C LEU A 20 -15.72 -4.07 -6.76
N SER A 21 -15.60 -3.06 -5.90
CA SER A 21 -14.41 -2.23 -5.76
C SER A 21 -13.20 -3.07 -5.34
N ARG A 22 -13.35 -3.95 -4.36
CA ARG A 22 -12.32 -4.88 -3.91
C ARG A 22 -11.88 -5.84 -5.02
N GLU A 23 -12.82 -6.41 -5.77
CA GLU A 23 -12.52 -7.27 -6.91
C GLU A 23 -11.76 -6.51 -8.00
N SER A 24 -12.23 -5.32 -8.36
CA SER A 24 -11.55 -4.44 -9.32
C SER A 24 -10.13 -4.12 -8.87
N GLY A 25 -9.95 -3.76 -7.59
CA GLY A 25 -8.63 -3.53 -7.00
C GLY A 25 -7.70 -4.72 -7.16
N ARG A 26 -8.16 -5.92 -6.80
CA ARG A 26 -7.35 -7.15 -6.96
C ARG A 26 -6.92 -7.40 -8.40
N LYS A 27 -7.80 -7.14 -9.37
CA LYS A 27 -7.52 -7.33 -10.80
C LYS A 27 -6.61 -6.24 -11.39
N SER A 28 -6.46 -5.11 -10.70
CA SER A 28 -5.64 -3.97 -11.16
C SER A 28 -4.19 -4.06 -10.70
N VAL A 29 -3.91 -4.75 -9.60
CA VAL A 29 -2.55 -4.88 -9.08
C VAL A 29 -1.67 -5.67 -10.04
N VAL A 30 -0.44 -5.21 -10.23
CA VAL A 30 0.56 -5.84 -11.12
C VAL A 30 1.68 -6.43 -10.29
N LEU A 31 1.94 -7.73 -10.44
CA LEU A 31 3.10 -8.40 -9.85
C LEU A 31 4.33 -8.13 -10.73
N LEU A 32 5.24 -7.28 -10.24
CA LEU A 32 6.46 -6.91 -10.96
C LEU A 32 7.64 -7.84 -10.63
N LYS A 33 7.69 -8.34 -9.39
CA LYS A 33 8.73 -9.26 -8.92
C LYS A 33 8.17 -10.21 -7.86
N ASN A 34 8.60 -11.48 -7.88
CA ASN A 34 8.30 -12.45 -6.82
C ASN A 34 9.39 -13.53 -6.80
N GLU A 35 10.49 -13.26 -6.10
CA GLU A 35 11.59 -14.20 -5.96
C GLU A 35 11.37 -15.13 -4.75
N LYS A 36 11.89 -16.35 -4.88
CA LYS A 36 11.86 -17.36 -3.80
C LYS A 36 10.45 -17.60 -3.23
N GLN A 37 9.41 -17.37 -4.04
CA GLN A 37 8.02 -17.50 -3.60
C GLN A 37 7.72 -16.64 -2.35
N ALA A 38 8.19 -15.37 -2.35
CA ALA A 38 7.92 -14.43 -1.26
C ALA A 38 6.40 -14.17 -1.08
N LEU A 39 5.65 -14.31 -2.16
CA LEU A 39 4.19 -14.28 -2.19
C LEU A 39 3.62 -15.58 -2.80
N PRO A 40 2.47 -16.07 -2.31
CA PRO A 40 1.71 -15.57 -1.16
C PRO A 40 2.45 -15.76 0.16
N LEU A 41 2.02 -15.02 1.20
CA LEU A 41 2.62 -15.15 2.54
C LEU A 41 2.51 -16.57 3.06
N SER A 42 3.58 -17.08 3.67
CA SER A 42 3.57 -18.41 4.28
C SER A 42 2.47 -18.53 5.34
N PRO A 43 1.71 -19.62 5.38
CA PRO A 43 0.75 -19.90 6.45
C PRO A 43 1.38 -19.93 7.85
N SER A 44 2.69 -20.09 7.94
CA SER A 44 3.45 -20.03 9.21
C SER A 44 3.79 -18.62 9.66
N CYS A 45 3.55 -17.58 8.85
CA CYS A 45 3.77 -16.19 9.23
C CYS A 45 2.89 -15.82 10.43
N ARG A 46 3.49 -15.23 11.46
CA ARG A 46 2.80 -14.78 12.68
C ARG A 46 2.98 -13.30 12.95
N ARG A 47 3.97 -12.66 12.35
CA ARG A 47 4.30 -11.26 12.61
C ARG A 47 4.70 -10.58 11.32
N ILE A 48 3.94 -9.55 10.94
CA ILE A 48 4.22 -8.69 9.80
C ILE A 48 4.72 -7.35 10.32
N ALA A 49 5.83 -6.85 9.82
CA ALA A 49 6.17 -5.44 9.91
C ALA A 49 5.58 -4.71 8.70
N LEU A 50 4.58 -3.88 8.90
CA LEU A 50 4.05 -2.99 7.90
C LEU A 50 4.73 -1.63 8.05
N ILE A 51 5.54 -1.25 7.07
CA ILE A 51 6.37 -0.05 7.13
C ILE A 51 6.02 0.85 5.94
N GLY A 52 6.02 2.16 6.17
CA GLY A 52 5.71 3.15 5.15
C GLY A 52 4.44 3.92 5.46
N ALA A 53 4.55 5.24 5.55
CA ALA A 53 3.44 6.11 5.92
C ALA A 53 2.26 6.02 4.94
N LEU A 54 2.50 5.72 3.66
CA LEU A 54 1.45 5.46 2.66
C LEU A 54 0.56 4.27 3.03
N ALA A 55 1.07 3.27 3.77
CA ALA A 55 0.32 2.08 4.15
C ALA A 55 -0.88 2.35 5.06
N ASN A 56 -0.92 3.51 5.71
CA ASN A 56 -1.99 3.91 6.62
C ASN A 56 -2.61 5.28 6.28
N SER A 57 -2.33 5.81 5.08
CA SER A 57 -2.90 7.07 4.60
C SER A 57 -4.16 6.82 3.78
N GLN A 58 -5.34 7.07 4.37
CA GLN A 58 -6.62 6.95 3.68
C GLN A 58 -6.71 7.87 2.46
N LYS A 59 -6.23 9.11 2.61
CA LYS A 59 -6.24 10.12 1.56
C LYS A 59 -5.41 9.70 0.34
N ASP A 60 -4.21 9.19 0.58
CA ASP A 60 -3.33 8.79 -0.51
C ASP A 60 -3.87 7.55 -1.24
N MET A 61 -4.48 6.60 -0.53
CA MET A 61 -5.13 5.43 -1.15
C MET A 61 -6.38 5.79 -1.95
N MET A 62 -7.07 6.88 -1.60
CA MET A 62 -8.21 7.39 -2.37
C MET A 62 -7.77 7.88 -3.75
N GLY A 63 -6.59 8.50 -3.84
CA GLY A 63 -6.02 9.03 -5.06
C GLY A 63 -6.54 10.42 -5.46
N PHE A 64 -6.00 10.94 -6.57
CA PHE A 64 -6.27 12.31 -7.01
C PHE A 64 -7.72 12.50 -7.52
N TRP A 65 -8.27 11.53 -8.24
CA TRP A 65 -9.57 11.63 -8.92
C TRP A 65 -10.76 11.20 -8.04
N ALA A 66 -10.60 11.32 -6.73
CA ALA A 66 -11.63 10.87 -5.78
C ALA A 66 -12.89 11.74 -5.74
N ASN A 67 -12.84 12.96 -6.29
CA ASN A 67 -13.95 13.92 -6.27
C ASN A 67 -14.60 14.05 -4.86
N GLU A 68 -15.85 13.66 -4.73
CA GLU A 68 -16.63 13.65 -3.48
C GLU A 68 -16.36 12.40 -2.61
N GLY A 69 -15.28 11.68 -2.86
CA GLY A 69 -14.88 10.53 -2.06
C GLY A 69 -14.63 10.89 -0.60
N VAL A 70 -15.06 10.02 0.30
CA VAL A 70 -14.94 10.23 1.75
C VAL A 70 -13.75 9.43 2.29
N GLU A 71 -12.68 10.10 2.68
CA GLU A 71 -11.42 9.47 3.12
C GLU A 71 -11.62 8.40 4.21
N LYS A 72 -12.46 8.69 5.21
CA LYS A 72 -12.76 7.75 6.32
C LYS A 72 -13.38 6.42 5.90
N GLU A 73 -13.89 6.33 4.67
CA GLU A 73 -14.46 5.10 4.12
C GLU A 73 -13.39 4.17 3.50
N VAL A 74 -12.16 4.66 3.36
CA VAL A 74 -11.04 3.89 2.81
C VAL A 74 -10.52 2.92 3.85
N VAL A 75 -10.45 1.65 3.47
CA VAL A 75 -9.75 0.62 4.24
C VAL A 75 -8.26 0.73 3.92
N THR A 76 -7.45 1.08 4.92
CA THR A 76 -6.00 1.18 4.76
C THR A 76 -5.34 -0.22 4.63
N VAL A 77 -4.10 -0.28 4.14
CA VAL A 77 -3.35 -1.56 4.10
C VAL A 77 -3.22 -2.12 5.52
N TYR A 78 -2.98 -1.26 6.51
CA TYR A 78 -2.92 -1.67 7.92
C TYR A 78 -4.22 -2.35 8.38
N GLU A 79 -5.36 -1.76 8.11
CA GLU A 79 -6.66 -2.33 8.46
C GLU A 79 -6.98 -3.60 7.67
N GLY A 80 -6.68 -3.61 6.36
CA GLY A 80 -6.88 -4.75 5.49
C GLY A 80 -6.10 -5.97 5.95
N LEU A 81 -4.82 -5.79 6.31
CA LEU A 81 -3.99 -6.87 6.86
C LEU A 81 -4.53 -7.40 8.17
N LYS A 82 -4.94 -6.54 9.10
CA LYS A 82 -5.52 -6.97 10.38
C LYS A 82 -6.82 -7.76 10.20
N ARG A 83 -7.66 -7.36 9.25
CA ARG A 83 -8.91 -8.07 8.93
C ARG A 83 -8.64 -9.43 8.29
N ARG A 84 -7.69 -9.47 7.35
CA ARG A 84 -7.37 -10.69 6.58
C ARG A 84 -6.62 -11.74 7.41
N PHE A 85 -5.80 -11.28 8.33
CA PHE A 85 -4.92 -12.10 9.15
C PHE A 85 -5.16 -11.89 10.66
N PRO A 86 -6.33 -12.31 11.20
CA PRO A 86 -6.70 -12.00 12.58
C PRO A 86 -5.78 -12.62 13.64
N ASN A 87 -5.02 -13.67 13.28
CA ASN A 87 -4.07 -14.35 14.16
C ASN A 87 -2.61 -13.93 13.91
N VAL A 88 -2.38 -12.89 13.11
CA VAL A 88 -1.05 -12.36 12.79
C VAL A 88 -0.91 -10.99 13.45
N THR A 89 0.20 -10.77 14.15
CA THR A 89 0.53 -9.46 14.69
C THR A 89 1.05 -8.56 13.58
N VAL A 90 0.40 -7.43 13.32
CA VAL A 90 0.85 -6.42 12.38
C VAL A 90 1.47 -5.26 13.16
N ASN A 91 2.80 -5.15 13.13
CA ASN A 91 3.55 -4.05 13.71
C ASN A 91 3.72 -2.95 12.66
N TYR A 92 3.13 -1.78 12.91
CA TYR A 92 3.20 -0.66 11.99
C TYR A 92 4.29 0.33 12.40
N ALA A 93 4.97 0.93 11.39
CA ALA A 93 5.86 2.07 11.54
C ALA A 93 5.79 2.95 10.29
N ASP A 94 5.85 4.27 10.43
CA ASP A 94 5.84 5.19 9.29
C ASP A 94 7.05 5.01 8.37
N GLY A 95 8.23 4.78 8.95
CA GLY A 95 9.47 4.60 8.21
C GLY A 95 10.02 5.86 7.52
N TYR A 96 9.14 6.75 7.12
CA TYR A 96 9.44 8.08 6.57
C TYR A 96 8.29 9.06 6.81
N ASP A 97 8.58 10.34 6.75
CA ASP A 97 7.57 11.39 6.81
C ASP A 97 6.90 11.56 5.45
N LEU A 98 5.56 11.66 5.41
CA LEU A 98 4.79 11.78 4.15
C LEU A 98 5.05 13.09 3.39
N GLU A 99 5.34 14.19 4.08
CA GLU A 99 5.52 15.49 3.44
C GLU A 99 6.98 15.70 2.99
N THR A 100 7.92 15.38 3.87
CA THR A 100 9.34 15.67 3.65
C THR A 100 10.12 14.49 3.08
N ASN A 101 9.60 13.27 3.22
CA ASN A 101 10.29 11.99 2.99
C ASN A 101 11.51 11.77 3.92
N ASP A 102 11.61 12.50 5.02
CA ASP A 102 12.66 12.27 5.99
C ASP A 102 12.55 10.87 6.62
N LEU A 103 13.67 10.17 6.68
CA LEU A 103 13.70 8.78 7.16
C LEU A 103 13.49 8.68 8.68
N ARG A 104 12.67 7.72 9.08
CA ARG A 104 12.43 7.28 10.45
C ARG A 104 12.93 5.86 10.67
N LEU A 105 14.23 5.64 10.42
CA LEU A 105 14.85 4.31 10.37
C LEU A 105 14.82 3.56 11.71
N SER A 106 14.90 4.26 12.83
CA SER A 106 14.94 3.64 14.16
C SER A 106 13.67 2.81 14.43
N GLU A 107 12.51 3.42 14.24
CA GLU A 107 11.21 2.76 14.44
C GLU A 107 10.95 1.68 13.39
N ALA A 108 11.33 1.95 12.12
CA ALA A 108 11.20 0.98 11.04
C ALA A 108 12.03 -0.29 11.32
N ARG A 109 13.27 -0.14 11.74
CA ARG A 109 14.14 -1.27 12.12
C ARG A 109 13.61 -2.01 13.35
N ALA A 110 13.09 -1.29 14.35
CA ALA A 110 12.51 -1.91 15.53
C ALA A 110 11.29 -2.77 15.19
N ALA A 111 10.43 -2.31 14.27
CA ALA A 111 9.30 -3.09 13.76
C ALA A 111 9.79 -4.32 12.96
N ALA A 112 10.73 -4.11 12.03
CA ALA A 112 11.28 -5.16 11.18
C ALA A 112 11.96 -6.29 11.98
N ASN A 113 12.74 -5.95 13.01
CA ASN A 113 13.45 -6.96 13.83
C ASN A 113 12.49 -7.91 14.54
N ARG A 114 11.28 -7.45 14.88
CA ARG A 114 10.26 -8.25 15.57
C ARG A 114 9.35 -9.05 14.64
N ALA A 115 9.49 -8.91 13.33
CA ALA A 115 8.62 -9.53 12.34
C ALA A 115 9.24 -10.78 11.70
N ASP A 116 8.39 -11.57 11.06
CA ASP A 116 8.78 -12.71 10.23
C ASP A 116 8.96 -12.26 8.77
N VAL A 117 8.17 -11.28 8.34
CA VAL A 117 8.18 -10.68 6.99
C VAL A 117 7.97 -9.17 7.09
N ILE A 118 8.53 -8.44 6.15
CA ILE A 118 8.40 -6.98 6.02
C ILE A 118 7.57 -6.68 4.79
N VAL A 119 6.51 -5.91 4.96
CA VAL A 119 5.72 -5.29 3.90
C VAL A 119 5.99 -3.80 3.96
N VAL A 120 6.55 -3.22 2.91
CA VAL A 120 6.91 -1.80 2.88
C VAL A 120 6.16 -1.07 1.76
N ALA A 121 5.43 -0.01 2.12
CA ALA A 121 4.70 0.84 1.19
C ALA A 121 5.52 2.07 0.84
N VAL A 122 5.79 2.25 -0.44
CA VAL A 122 6.55 3.39 -1.00
C VAL A 122 5.85 3.90 -2.26
N GLY A 123 6.19 5.09 -2.71
CA GLY A 123 5.67 5.65 -3.95
C GLY A 123 5.25 7.10 -3.83
N GLU A 124 4.20 7.48 -4.55
CA GLU A 124 3.69 8.83 -4.65
C GLU A 124 2.46 9.07 -3.79
N ARG A 125 2.33 10.31 -3.29
CA ARG A 125 1.11 10.80 -2.66
C ARG A 125 0.04 11.13 -3.70
N PHE A 126 -1.22 11.18 -3.26
CA PHE A 126 -2.39 11.45 -4.11
C PHE A 126 -2.25 12.71 -4.98
N ASN A 127 -1.53 13.74 -4.50
CA ASN A 127 -1.38 15.03 -5.19
C ASN A 127 -0.16 15.10 -6.12
N GLN A 128 0.61 14.03 -6.27
CA GLN A 128 1.81 13.98 -7.11
C GLN A 128 1.55 13.44 -8.53
N SER A 129 0.39 12.81 -8.75
CA SER A 129 -0.05 12.33 -10.06
C SER A 129 -1.51 12.72 -10.28
N GLY A 130 -1.89 13.08 -11.50
CA GLY A 130 -3.24 13.52 -11.87
C GLY A 130 -3.21 14.68 -12.87
N GLU A 131 -4.31 15.39 -12.99
CA GLU A 131 -4.43 16.54 -13.88
C GLU A 131 -3.45 17.65 -13.46
N ALA A 132 -2.74 18.21 -14.42
CA ALA A 132 -1.71 19.24 -14.21
C ALA A 132 -0.59 18.84 -13.24
N LYS A 133 -0.34 17.53 -13.08
CA LYS A 133 0.70 16.96 -12.21
C LYS A 133 1.81 16.28 -13.03
N SER A 134 2.29 16.97 -14.07
CA SER A 134 3.41 16.48 -14.87
C SER A 134 4.70 16.43 -14.05
N ARG A 135 5.49 15.36 -14.27
CA ARG A 135 6.82 15.19 -13.66
C ARG A 135 7.81 14.78 -14.74
N ALA A 136 8.96 15.45 -14.78
CA ALA A 136 10.07 15.05 -15.64
C ALA A 136 10.82 13.83 -15.07
N ASP A 137 10.97 13.78 -13.74
CA ASP A 137 11.56 12.65 -13.02
C ASP A 137 10.46 11.86 -12.30
N ILE A 138 10.25 10.61 -12.72
CA ILE A 138 9.27 9.69 -12.14
C ILE A 138 9.92 8.66 -11.20
N THR A 139 11.13 8.94 -10.72
CA THR A 139 11.85 8.08 -9.78
C THR A 139 11.19 8.13 -8.40
N VAL A 140 11.04 6.96 -7.77
CA VAL A 140 10.63 6.86 -6.36
C VAL A 140 11.64 7.62 -5.51
N ASN A 141 11.17 8.39 -4.53
CA ASN A 141 12.04 9.20 -3.67
C ASN A 141 13.24 8.40 -3.13
N ALA A 142 14.42 8.98 -3.19
CA ALA A 142 15.68 8.31 -2.81
C ALA A 142 15.64 7.79 -1.36
N ASN A 143 15.06 8.53 -0.42
CA ASN A 143 14.93 8.10 0.97
C ASN A 143 13.98 6.91 1.12
N GLN A 144 12.91 6.82 0.34
CA GLN A 144 12.04 5.65 0.34
C GLN A 144 12.76 4.42 -0.24
N GLN A 145 13.57 4.57 -1.30
CA GLN A 145 14.38 3.49 -1.84
C GLN A 145 15.46 3.06 -0.84
N LEU A 146 16.10 4.03 -0.16
CA LEU A 146 17.07 3.75 0.91
C LEU A 146 16.42 2.99 2.08
N LEU A 147 15.18 3.31 2.45
CA LEU A 147 14.43 2.57 3.47
C LEU A 147 14.35 1.08 3.12
N VAL A 148 13.96 0.73 1.89
CA VAL A 148 13.88 -0.67 1.43
C VAL A 148 15.23 -1.37 1.56
N LYS A 149 16.30 -0.71 1.11
CA LYS A 149 17.68 -1.22 1.22
C LYS A 149 18.08 -1.46 2.68
N GLU A 150 17.77 -0.53 3.58
CA GLU A 150 18.09 -0.66 5.00
C GLU A 150 17.29 -1.78 5.69
N LEU A 151 16.04 -1.95 5.31
CA LEU A 151 15.19 -3.04 5.81
C LEU A 151 15.69 -4.41 5.34
N LYS A 152 16.21 -4.52 4.12
CA LYS A 152 16.76 -5.78 3.60
C LYS A 152 17.99 -6.28 4.39
N LYS A 153 18.73 -5.38 5.04
CA LYS A 153 19.88 -5.75 5.91
C LYS A 153 19.46 -6.60 7.12
N THR A 154 18.19 -6.66 7.46
CA THR A 154 17.68 -7.55 8.53
C THR A 154 17.68 -9.03 8.13
N GLY A 155 17.98 -9.35 6.87
CA GLY A 155 17.95 -10.72 6.33
C GLY A 155 16.55 -11.29 6.10
N LYS A 156 15.51 -10.52 6.35
CA LYS A 156 14.10 -10.96 6.20
C LYS A 156 13.60 -10.79 4.77
N THR A 157 12.50 -11.49 4.46
CA THR A 157 11.74 -11.27 3.22
C THR A 157 11.17 -9.86 3.23
N VAL A 158 11.40 -9.11 2.14
CA VAL A 158 10.91 -7.74 1.93
C VAL A 158 9.97 -7.73 0.73
N ILE A 159 8.72 -7.37 0.98
CA ILE A 159 7.66 -7.20 -0.01
C ILE A 159 7.37 -5.71 -0.16
N VAL A 160 7.53 -5.18 -1.36
CA VAL A 160 7.29 -3.76 -1.66
C VAL A 160 5.89 -3.59 -2.26
N LEU A 161 5.12 -2.68 -1.69
CA LEU A 161 3.90 -2.14 -2.25
C LEU A 161 4.24 -0.78 -2.89
N LEU A 162 4.31 -0.74 -4.21
CA LEU A 162 4.58 0.48 -4.97
C LEU A 162 3.24 1.18 -5.25
N MET A 163 2.99 2.27 -4.53
CA MET A 163 1.73 3.01 -4.56
C MET A 163 1.89 4.29 -5.36
N GLY A 164 0.96 4.57 -6.27
CA GLY A 164 1.02 5.78 -7.08
C GLY A 164 0.03 5.79 -8.23
N GLY A 165 -0.12 6.93 -8.89
CA GLY A 165 -1.01 7.11 -10.04
C GLY A 165 -0.33 6.92 -11.39
N ARG A 166 0.94 6.50 -11.41
CA ARG A 166 1.73 6.27 -12.64
C ARG A 166 2.77 5.16 -12.43
N PRO A 167 3.30 4.54 -13.50
CA PRO A 167 4.55 3.76 -13.41
C PRO A 167 5.70 4.64 -12.93
N MET A 168 6.58 4.08 -12.10
CA MET A 168 7.71 4.78 -11.49
C MET A 168 9.02 4.02 -11.72
N ILE A 169 10.15 4.74 -11.66
CA ILE A 169 11.51 4.17 -11.68
C ILE A 169 11.89 3.85 -10.23
N PHE A 170 12.34 2.62 -9.98
CA PHE A 170 12.68 2.11 -8.63
C PHE A 170 13.94 1.22 -8.61
N ASN A 171 14.87 1.50 -9.52
CA ASN A 171 16.04 0.64 -9.76
C ASN A 171 16.91 0.45 -8.52
N ASP A 172 17.04 1.45 -7.63
CA ASP A 172 17.92 1.37 -6.47
C ASP A 172 17.35 0.45 -5.37
N MET A 173 16.03 0.29 -5.29
CA MET A 173 15.43 -0.61 -4.31
C MET A 173 15.13 -2.00 -4.86
N GLU A 174 15.04 -2.17 -6.19
CA GLU A 174 14.66 -3.44 -6.82
C GLU A 174 15.53 -4.61 -6.34
N PRO A 175 16.87 -4.52 -6.26
CA PRO A 175 17.74 -5.63 -5.80
C PRO A 175 17.53 -5.99 -4.33
N HIS A 176 16.86 -5.14 -3.57
CA HIS A 176 16.64 -5.28 -2.12
C HIS A 176 15.20 -5.74 -1.77
N ALA A 177 14.36 -5.98 -2.77
CA ALA A 177 13.00 -6.49 -2.60
C ALA A 177 12.91 -7.95 -3.09
N ASP A 178 12.25 -8.81 -2.33
CA ASP A 178 11.97 -10.20 -2.74
C ASP A 178 10.68 -10.28 -3.56
N ALA A 179 9.72 -9.39 -3.30
CA ALA A 179 8.55 -9.19 -4.14
C ALA A 179 8.22 -7.70 -4.30
N ILE A 180 7.67 -7.33 -5.46
CA ILE A 180 7.22 -5.97 -5.76
C ILE A 180 5.85 -6.06 -6.41
N LEU A 181 4.88 -5.39 -5.80
CA LEU A 181 3.53 -5.21 -6.31
C LEU A 181 3.32 -3.74 -6.67
N LEU A 182 2.95 -3.43 -7.90
CA LEU A 182 2.43 -2.11 -8.25
C LEU A 182 0.95 -2.09 -7.89
N THR A 183 0.63 -1.42 -6.80
CA THR A 183 -0.71 -1.45 -6.20
C THR A 183 -1.57 -0.26 -6.59
N TRP A 184 -0.99 0.76 -7.24
CA TRP A 184 -1.71 1.98 -7.58
C TRP A 184 -2.34 2.67 -6.36
N TRP A 185 -3.42 3.43 -6.60
CA TRP A 185 -4.37 3.95 -5.63
C TRP A 185 -5.72 3.28 -5.90
N LEU A 186 -6.14 2.37 -5.05
CA LEU A 186 -7.28 1.49 -5.31
C LEU A 186 -8.60 1.98 -4.70
N GLY A 187 -8.60 3.18 -4.10
CA GLY A 187 -9.80 3.78 -3.53
C GLY A 187 -10.27 3.10 -2.24
N THR A 188 -11.58 3.04 -2.05
CA THR A 188 -12.24 2.64 -0.80
C THR A 188 -11.79 1.28 -0.25
N GLU A 189 -11.57 0.28 -1.13
CA GLU A 189 -11.24 -1.09 -0.72
C GLU A 189 -9.75 -1.45 -0.90
N SER A 190 -8.87 -0.44 -0.99
CA SER A 190 -7.42 -0.62 -1.22
C SER A 190 -6.79 -1.67 -0.30
N GLY A 191 -6.96 -1.52 1.00
CA GLY A 191 -6.33 -2.40 1.97
C GLY A 191 -6.85 -3.83 1.90
N ASN A 192 -8.16 -4.02 1.70
CA ASN A 192 -8.74 -5.35 1.56
C ASN A 192 -8.24 -6.04 0.28
N ALA A 193 -8.20 -5.31 -0.85
CA ALA A 193 -7.72 -5.85 -2.12
C ALA A 193 -6.23 -6.25 -2.04
N ILE A 194 -5.38 -5.40 -1.46
CA ILE A 194 -3.95 -5.69 -1.28
C ILE A 194 -3.74 -6.88 -0.34
N ALA A 195 -4.47 -6.93 0.78
CA ALA A 195 -4.37 -8.03 1.72
C ALA A 195 -4.77 -9.39 1.12
N ASP A 196 -5.75 -9.41 0.20
CA ASP A 196 -6.13 -10.62 -0.53
C ASP A 196 -5.02 -11.12 -1.45
N ILE A 197 -4.28 -10.20 -2.10
CA ILE A 197 -3.24 -10.58 -3.07
C ILE A 197 -2.00 -11.13 -2.39
N ILE A 198 -1.66 -10.61 -1.23
CA ILE A 198 -0.47 -11.06 -0.50
C ILE A 198 -0.71 -12.30 0.37
N SER A 199 -1.99 -12.76 0.45
CA SER A 199 -2.41 -13.88 1.30
C SER A 199 -2.27 -15.26 0.67
#